data_422ae178f22c1546b0fc6790aaa338ea
#
_entry.id   422ae178f22c1546b0fc6790aaa338ea
#
_cell.length_a   1.000
_cell.length_b   1.000
_cell.length_c   1.000
_cell.angle_alpha   90.00
_cell.angle_beta   90.00
_cell.angle_gamma   90.00
#
_symmetry.space_group_name_H-M   'P 1'
#
loop_
_entity.id
_entity.type
_entity.pdbx_description
1 polymer ?
#
loop_
_entity_poly.entity_id
_entity_poly.type
_entity_poly.pdbx_seq_one_letter_code
_entity_poly.pdbx_strand_id
1 'polypeptide(L)'
;LNGLISVQVSLGDIGAAKISSDNLDLLGVQTQLSNMVKIAIQLRNRDFDNAKQQIENEQGINPLLDKIVTGWAFADQGNFEDAETIFDEIGKGSSLAQFSQMQKASMLAAYGRYESALNTIENLEKNSNRISIDTRALKVQLLLKLDNKEEATEYFSKIFGDGVNSDAANLRMQVEDHPNAYAIEESLSLEAGIAYAFYAIADILKDDADP
;
A
#
# COMPACT_ATOMS: atom_id res chain seq x y z
N LEU A 1 9.63 -16.29 -22.48
CA LEU A 1 10.17 -15.73 -21.22
C LEU A 1 9.05 -15.12 -20.35
N ASN A 2 8.08 -14.36 -20.89
CA ASN A 2 6.96 -13.80 -20.09
C ASN A 2 6.20 -14.88 -19.31
N GLY A 3 5.81 -15.99 -19.95
CA GLY A 3 5.16 -17.11 -19.26
C GLY A 3 6.02 -17.72 -18.14
N LEU A 4 7.35 -17.75 -18.33
CA LEU A 4 8.28 -18.21 -17.30
C LEU A 4 8.31 -17.25 -16.11
N ILE A 5 8.39 -15.94 -16.36
CA ILE A 5 8.33 -14.91 -15.30
C ILE A 5 7.02 -15.05 -14.49
N SER A 6 5.88 -15.23 -15.17
CA SER A 6 4.59 -15.41 -14.52
C SER A 6 4.58 -16.62 -13.58
N VAL A 7 5.10 -17.77 -14.03
CA VAL A 7 5.22 -18.98 -13.19
C VAL A 7 6.15 -18.75 -12.00
N GLN A 8 7.31 -18.14 -12.22
CA GLN A 8 8.29 -17.86 -11.16
C GLN A 8 7.72 -16.93 -10.08
N VAL A 9 7.00 -15.87 -10.50
CA VAL A 9 6.29 -14.97 -9.57
C VAL A 9 5.22 -15.73 -8.79
N SER A 10 4.43 -16.57 -9.44
CA SER A 10 3.38 -17.38 -8.78
C SER A 10 3.94 -18.38 -7.77
N LEU A 11 5.17 -18.86 -7.98
CA LEU A 11 5.89 -19.74 -7.04
C LEU A 11 6.63 -18.96 -5.94
N GLY A 12 6.61 -17.64 -5.97
CA GLY A 12 7.35 -16.77 -5.03
C GLY A 12 8.86 -16.72 -5.31
N ASP A 13 9.32 -17.28 -6.43
CA ASP A 13 10.75 -17.25 -6.84
C ASP A 13 11.07 -15.94 -7.56
N ILE A 14 11.07 -14.85 -6.78
CA ILE A 14 11.32 -13.49 -7.28
C ILE A 14 12.76 -13.35 -7.82
N GLY A 15 13.71 -14.13 -7.28
CA GLY A 15 15.09 -14.15 -7.77
C GLY A 15 15.17 -14.67 -9.20
N ALA A 16 14.54 -15.81 -9.48
CA ALA A 16 14.49 -16.36 -10.83
C ALA A 16 13.67 -15.46 -11.79
N ALA A 17 12.58 -14.86 -11.30
CA ALA A 17 11.79 -13.91 -12.09
C ALA A 17 12.62 -12.70 -12.52
N LYS A 18 13.49 -12.19 -11.62
CA LYS A 18 14.44 -11.11 -11.97
C LYS A 18 15.39 -11.51 -13.08
N ILE A 19 16.03 -12.68 -12.96
CA ILE A 19 16.97 -13.17 -13.98
C ILE A 19 16.27 -13.30 -15.34
N SER A 20 15.05 -13.82 -15.35
CA SER A 20 14.25 -13.93 -16.57
C SER A 20 13.87 -12.57 -17.16
N SER A 21 13.60 -11.57 -16.31
CA SER A 21 13.33 -10.18 -16.72
C SER A 21 14.57 -9.51 -17.31
N ASP A 22 15.74 -9.70 -16.68
CA ASP A 22 17.01 -9.18 -17.17
C ASP A 22 17.38 -9.80 -18.55
N ASN A 23 17.05 -11.08 -18.75
CA ASN A 23 17.24 -11.74 -20.05
C ASN A 23 16.33 -11.17 -21.15
N LEU A 24 15.11 -10.71 -20.82
CA LEU A 24 14.25 -9.99 -21.76
C LEU A 24 14.88 -8.68 -22.19
N ASP A 25 15.46 -7.92 -21.25
CA ASP A 25 16.16 -6.68 -21.56
C ASP A 25 17.35 -6.88 -22.51
N LEU A 26 18.12 -7.94 -22.30
CA LEU A 26 19.24 -8.30 -23.19
C LEU A 26 18.77 -8.60 -24.61
N LEU A 27 17.52 -9.03 -24.78
CA LEU A 27 16.88 -9.25 -26.09
C LEU A 27 16.19 -7.98 -26.63
N GLY A 28 16.29 -6.85 -25.94
CA GLY A 28 15.61 -5.62 -26.31
C GLY A 28 14.09 -5.66 -26.14
N VAL A 29 13.58 -6.60 -25.33
CA VAL A 29 12.14 -6.81 -25.10
C VAL A 29 11.80 -6.33 -23.70
N GLN A 30 10.96 -5.30 -23.62
CA GLN A 30 10.41 -4.82 -22.36
C GLN A 30 8.95 -5.20 -22.27
N THR A 31 8.53 -5.67 -21.10
CA THR A 31 7.14 -6.00 -20.81
C THR A 31 6.71 -5.44 -19.48
N GLN A 32 5.42 -5.16 -19.36
CA GLN A 32 4.82 -4.68 -18.12
C GLN A 32 5.14 -5.59 -16.93
N LEU A 33 5.10 -6.91 -17.12
CA LEU A 33 5.43 -7.89 -16.10
C LEU A 33 6.92 -7.86 -15.70
N SER A 34 7.84 -7.74 -16.66
CA SER A 34 9.28 -7.63 -16.36
C SER A 34 9.60 -6.33 -15.61
N ASN A 35 8.96 -5.22 -15.98
CA ASN A 35 9.09 -3.96 -15.28
C ASN A 35 8.56 -4.04 -13.85
N MET A 36 7.38 -4.66 -13.66
CA MET A 36 6.79 -4.87 -12.33
C MET A 36 7.72 -5.66 -11.41
N VAL A 37 8.33 -6.74 -11.89
CA VAL A 37 9.28 -7.56 -11.11
C VAL A 37 10.47 -6.72 -10.67
N LYS A 38 11.05 -5.93 -11.57
CA LYS A 38 12.21 -5.07 -11.26
C LYS A 38 11.85 -4.00 -10.24
N ILE A 39 10.77 -3.27 -10.48
CA ILE A 39 10.28 -2.23 -9.57
C ILE A 39 9.97 -2.82 -8.19
N ALA A 40 9.28 -3.97 -8.12
CA ALA A 40 8.99 -4.64 -6.84
C ALA A 40 10.25 -5.00 -6.06
N ILE A 41 11.32 -5.42 -6.73
CA ILE A 41 12.62 -5.71 -6.10
C ILE A 41 13.29 -4.42 -5.61
N GLN A 42 13.26 -3.35 -6.40
CA GLN A 42 13.81 -2.05 -6.00
C GLN A 42 13.08 -1.54 -4.75
N LEU A 43 11.75 -1.57 -4.73
CA LEU A 43 10.96 -1.16 -3.58
C LEU A 43 11.26 -2.00 -2.33
N ARG A 44 11.35 -3.33 -2.47
CA ARG A 44 11.74 -4.23 -1.37
C ARG A 44 13.11 -3.90 -0.79
N ASN A 45 14.04 -3.45 -1.63
CA ASN A 45 15.38 -3.04 -1.22
C ASN A 45 15.45 -1.57 -0.79
N ARG A 46 14.30 -0.85 -0.74
CA ARG A 46 14.18 0.58 -0.46
C ARG A 46 14.96 1.45 -1.45
N ASP A 47 15.11 0.97 -2.67
CA ASP A 47 15.80 1.67 -3.77
C ASP A 47 14.78 2.46 -4.61
N PHE A 48 14.13 3.44 -3.96
CA PHE A 48 13.07 4.24 -4.56
C PHE A 48 13.57 5.14 -5.69
N ASP A 49 14.80 5.60 -5.61
CA ASP A 49 15.39 6.45 -6.65
C ASP A 49 15.49 5.70 -7.97
N ASN A 50 15.97 4.45 -7.96
CA ASN A 50 16.04 3.64 -9.17
C ASN A 50 14.64 3.23 -9.66
N ALA A 51 13.70 2.95 -8.77
CA ALA A 51 12.32 2.66 -9.14
C ALA A 51 11.68 3.85 -9.87
N LYS A 52 11.83 5.06 -9.33
CA LYS A 52 11.35 6.30 -9.94
C LYS A 52 12.04 6.58 -11.27
N GLN A 53 13.36 6.46 -11.34
CA GLN A 53 14.12 6.65 -12.59
C GLN A 53 13.69 5.66 -13.68
N GLN A 54 13.40 4.40 -13.31
CA GLN A 54 12.89 3.41 -14.27
C GLN A 54 11.54 3.85 -14.84
N ILE A 55 10.63 4.39 -14.01
CA ILE A 55 9.34 4.92 -14.45
C ILE A 55 9.54 6.12 -15.38
N GLU A 56 10.39 7.07 -15.02
CA GLU A 56 10.71 8.26 -15.81
C GLU A 56 11.30 7.92 -17.19
N ASN A 57 12.00 6.78 -17.31
CA ASN A 57 12.52 6.25 -18.57
C ASN A 57 11.48 5.43 -19.38
N GLU A 58 10.21 5.60 -19.13
CA GLU A 58 9.09 4.89 -19.79
C GLU A 58 9.10 3.36 -19.56
N GLN A 59 9.76 2.90 -18.51
CA GLN A 59 9.84 1.49 -18.12
C GLN A 59 8.99 1.20 -16.86
N GLY A 60 7.86 1.88 -16.75
CA GLY A 60 6.90 1.71 -15.67
C GLY A 60 6.06 0.44 -15.80
N ILE A 61 5.11 0.30 -14.88
CA ILE A 61 4.17 -0.83 -14.81
C ILE A 61 2.87 -0.43 -15.51
N ASN A 62 2.20 0.57 -14.97
CA ASN A 62 1.02 1.24 -15.52
C ASN A 62 0.85 2.61 -14.84
N PRO A 63 0.07 3.52 -15.41
CA PRO A 63 -0.02 4.90 -14.91
C PRO A 63 -0.44 5.04 -13.45
N LEU A 64 -1.25 4.11 -12.91
CA LEU A 64 -1.69 4.15 -11.51
C LEU A 64 -0.58 3.68 -10.56
N LEU A 65 0.00 2.51 -10.82
CA LEU A 65 1.11 1.99 -10.01
C LEU A 65 2.33 2.89 -10.07
N ASP A 66 2.63 3.44 -11.24
CA ASP A 66 3.75 4.36 -11.44
C ASP A 66 3.60 5.63 -10.57
N LYS A 67 2.40 6.20 -10.50
CA LYS A 67 2.10 7.32 -9.59
C LYS A 67 2.25 6.93 -8.13
N ILE A 68 1.77 5.75 -7.73
CA ILE A 68 1.90 5.28 -6.35
C ILE A 68 3.38 5.12 -5.98
N VAL A 69 4.16 4.43 -6.81
CA VAL A 69 5.61 4.26 -6.59
C VAL A 69 6.30 5.61 -6.50
N THR A 70 5.96 6.55 -7.37
CA THR A 70 6.52 7.92 -7.36
C THR A 70 6.14 8.66 -6.08
N GLY A 71 4.91 8.54 -5.60
CA GLY A 71 4.48 9.12 -4.32
C GLY A 71 5.29 8.57 -3.14
N TRP A 72 5.49 7.26 -3.07
CA TRP A 72 6.33 6.64 -2.06
C TRP A 72 7.81 7.05 -2.17
N ALA A 73 8.34 7.21 -3.40
CA ALA A 73 9.70 7.68 -3.63
C ALA A 73 9.90 9.12 -3.12
N PHE A 74 8.95 10.02 -3.36
CA PHE A 74 9.01 11.37 -2.79
C PHE A 74 8.98 11.36 -1.26
N ALA A 75 8.15 10.52 -0.64
CA ALA A 75 8.10 10.40 0.81
C ALA A 75 9.43 9.88 1.38
N ASP A 76 10.08 8.92 0.74
CA ASP A 76 11.38 8.39 1.14
C ASP A 76 12.50 9.46 1.08
N GLN A 77 12.39 10.38 0.13
CA GLN A 77 13.25 11.57 0.02
C GLN A 77 12.90 12.68 1.03
N GLY A 78 11.87 12.52 1.85
CA GLY A 78 11.37 13.54 2.78
C GLY A 78 10.46 14.59 2.14
N ASN A 79 10.14 14.48 0.85
CA ASN A 79 9.31 15.41 0.09
C ASN A 79 7.84 15.07 0.26
N PHE A 80 7.30 15.19 1.47
CA PHE A 80 5.94 14.77 1.80
C PHE A 80 4.86 15.57 1.09
N GLU A 81 5.08 16.86 0.84
CA GLU A 81 4.13 17.71 0.13
C GLU A 81 3.90 17.22 -1.31
N ASP A 82 4.97 16.87 -2.02
CA ASP A 82 4.89 16.30 -3.37
C ASP A 82 4.25 14.91 -3.35
N ALA A 83 4.61 14.08 -2.36
CA ALA A 83 4.02 12.76 -2.18
C ALA A 83 2.51 12.84 -1.96
N GLU A 84 2.05 13.70 -1.05
CA GLU A 84 0.63 13.92 -0.75
C GLU A 84 -0.12 14.42 -1.98
N THR A 85 0.47 15.35 -2.73
CA THR A 85 -0.10 15.90 -3.97
C THR A 85 -0.37 14.78 -4.99
N ILE A 86 0.56 13.86 -5.18
CA ILE A 86 0.37 12.72 -6.09
C ILE A 86 -0.82 11.86 -5.67
N PHE A 87 -0.95 11.53 -4.38
CA PHE A 87 -2.09 10.75 -3.91
C PHE A 87 -3.41 11.50 -4.06
N ASP A 88 -3.43 12.80 -3.80
CA ASP A 88 -4.63 13.63 -3.99
C ASP A 88 -5.03 13.70 -5.47
N GLU A 89 -4.07 13.74 -6.40
CA GLU A 89 -4.33 13.69 -7.85
C GLU A 89 -4.92 12.35 -8.29
N ILE A 90 -4.44 11.21 -7.76
CA ILE A 90 -5.00 9.88 -8.04
C ILE A 90 -6.47 9.84 -7.63
N GLY A 91 -6.81 10.38 -6.46
CA GLY A 91 -8.15 10.38 -5.89
C GLY A 91 -9.12 11.36 -6.55
N LYS A 92 -8.62 12.40 -7.23
CA LYS A 92 -9.42 13.52 -7.70
C LYS A 92 -10.45 13.12 -8.74
N GLY A 93 -11.74 13.18 -8.35
CA GLY A 93 -12.86 12.92 -9.25
C GLY A 93 -12.93 11.47 -9.77
N SER A 94 -12.28 10.53 -9.10
CA SER A 94 -12.21 9.13 -9.51
C SER A 94 -12.87 8.20 -8.49
N SER A 95 -13.22 6.98 -8.93
CA SER A 95 -13.64 5.89 -8.04
C SER A 95 -12.51 5.42 -7.09
N LEU A 96 -11.28 5.83 -7.35
CA LEU A 96 -10.09 5.50 -6.57
C LEU A 96 -9.85 6.45 -5.38
N ALA A 97 -10.75 7.42 -5.14
CA ALA A 97 -10.56 8.42 -4.08
C ALA A 97 -10.30 7.80 -2.70
N GLN A 98 -11.09 6.79 -2.31
CA GLN A 98 -10.90 6.10 -1.04
C GLN A 98 -9.56 5.35 -0.99
N PHE A 99 -9.22 4.62 -2.05
CA PHE A 99 -7.97 3.90 -2.17
C PHE A 99 -6.77 4.86 -2.08
N SER A 100 -6.83 5.96 -2.81
CA SER A 100 -5.76 6.97 -2.82
C SER A 100 -5.55 7.61 -1.44
N GLN A 101 -6.61 7.99 -0.75
CA GLN A 101 -6.51 8.56 0.60
C GLN A 101 -6.00 7.53 1.62
N MET A 102 -6.37 6.26 1.47
CA MET A 102 -5.79 5.20 2.28
C MET A 102 -4.29 5.03 2.02
N GLN A 103 -3.85 5.05 0.76
CA GLN A 103 -2.42 5.00 0.42
C GLN A 103 -1.66 6.21 0.99
N LYS A 104 -2.23 7.41 0.90
CA LYS A 104 -1.68 8.62 1.53
C LYS A 104 -1.53 8.45 3.03
N ALA A 105 -2.56 7.97 3.72
CA ALA A 105 -2.53 7.74 5.17
C ALA A 105 -1.51 6.66 5.54
N SER A 106 -1.42 5.55 4.79
CA SER A 106 -0.43 4.49 5.00
C SER A 106 1.00 5.01 4.83
N MET A 107 1.23 5.80 3.80
CA MET A 107 2.52 6.45 3.56
C MET A 107 2.92 7.36 4.72
N LEU A 108 2.03 8.26 5.14
CA LEU A 108 2.28 9.14 6.28
C LEU A 108 2.58 8.36 7.56
N ALA A 109 1.82 7.28 7.83
CA ALA A 109 2.03 6.41 8.97
C ALA A 109 3.39 5.70 8.95
N ALA A 110 3.81 5.18 7.80
CA ALA A 110 5.09 4.50 7.62
C ALA A 110 6.30 5.40 7.93
N TYR A 111 6.13 6.71 7.78
CA TYR A 111 7.15 7.71 8.11
C TYR A 111 6.89 8.42 9.45
N GLY A 112 6.06 7.85 10.32
CA GLY A 112 5.82 8.34 11.68
C GLY A 112 4.96 9.61 11.78
N ARG A 113 4.29 10.00 10.69
CA ARG A 113 3.42 11.19 10.65
C ARG A 113 1.98 10.82 11.03
N TYR A 114 1.83 10.23 12.21
CA TYR A 114 0.59 9.59 12.65
C TYR A 114 -0.60 10.54 12.73
N GLU A 115 -0.41 11.77 13.22
CA GLU A 115 -1.46 12.78 13.28
C GLU A 115 -1.97 13.16 11.88
N SER A 116 -1.04 13.35 10.93
CA SER A 116 -1.39 13.68 9.55
C SER A 116 -2.13 12.51 8.87
N ALA A 117 -1.69 11.27 9.14
CA ALA A 117 -2.35 10.05 8.67
C ALA A 117 -3.77 9.94 9.22
N LEU A 118 -3.95 10.16 10.53
CA LEU A 118 -5.26 10.14 11.19
C LEU A 118 -6.20 11.20 10.60
N ASN A 119 -5.72 12.45 10.47
CA ASN A 119 -6.48 13.54 9.86
C ASN A 119 -6.94 13.20 8.43
N THR A 120 -6.09 12.51 7.64
CA THR A 120 -6.44 12.08 6.28
C THR A 120 -7.62 11.11 6.31
N ILE A 121 -7.62 10.13 7.22
CA ILE A 121 -8.72 9.16 7.36
C ILE A 121 -9.98 9.84 7.87
N GLU A 122 -9.89 10.73 8.85
CA GLU A 122 -11.04 11.44 9.39
C GLU A 122 -11.71 12.33 8.34
N ASN A 123 -10.92 12.98 7.48
CA ASN A 123 -11.46 13.75 6.37
C ASN A 123 -12.14 12.84 5.34
N LEU A 124 -11.60 11.66 5.09
CA LEU A 124 -12.23 10.67 4.24
C LEU A 124 -13.58 10.21 4.83
N GLU A 125 -13.64 9.93 6.13
CA GLU A 125 -14.87 9.54 6.83
C GLU A 125 -15.97 10.63 6.79
N LYS A 126 -15.59 11.89 6.90
CA LYS A 126 -16.53 13.02 6.81
C LYS A 126 -17.14 13.16 5.41
N ASN A 127 -16.39 12.80 4.37
CA ASN A 127 -16.77 13.02 2.97
C ASN A 127 -17.28 11.76 2.27
N SER A 128 -17.25 10.59 2.91
CA SER A 128 -17.68 9.33 2.34
C SER A 128 -18.54 8.52 3.29
N ASN A 129 -19.67 8.04 2.79
CA ASN A 129 -20.57 7.16 3.55
C ASN A 129 -20.12 5.68 3.54
N ARG A 130 -19.13 5.34 2.72
CA ARG A 130 -18.61 3.99 2.59
C ARG A 130 -17.10 4.02 2.79
N ILE A 131 -16.66 3.48 3.92
CA ILE A 131 -15.23 3.37 4.26
C ILE A 131 -14.89 1.88 4.34
N SER A 132 -13.79 1.49 3.68
CA SER A 132 -13.33 0.09 3.70
C SER A 132 -12.95 -0.35 5.11
N ILE A 133 -13.01 -1.65 5.34
CA ILE A 133 -12.64 -2.24 6.64
C ILE A 133 -11.16 -1.97 6.93
N ASP A 134 -10.30 -2.01 5.89
CA ASP A 134 -8.87 -1.77 6.03
C ASP A 134 -8.56 -0.33 6.46
N THR A 135 -9.28 0.66 5.88
CA THR A 135 -9.15 2.06 6.30
C THR A 135 -9.55 2.25 7.76
N ARG A 136 -10.59 1.56 8.21
CA ARG A 136 -11.04 1.60 9.61
C ARG A 136 -10.05 0.91 10.55
N ALA A 137 -9.46 -0.21 10.12
CA ALA A 137 -8.41 -0.89 10.86
C ALA A 137 -7.17 0.03 11.00
N LEU A 138 -6.77 0.69 9.92
CA LEU A 138 -5.68 1.67 9.96
C LEU A 138 -5.96 2.80 10.96
N LYS A 139 -7.21 3.31 11.03
CA LYS A 139 -7.57 4.33 12.02
C LYS A 139 -7.36 3.85 13.45
N VAL A 140 -7.81 2.63 13.78
CA VAL A 140 -7.59 2.05 15.12
C VAL A 140 -6.10 1.97 15.44
N GLN A 141 -5.28 1.51 14.50
CA GLN A 141 -3.83 1.40 14.69
C GLN A 141 -3.17 2.77 14.91
N LEU A 142 -3.61 3.79 14.16
CA LEU A 142 -3.12 5.16 14.32
C LEU A 142 -3.48 5.75 15.68
N LEU A 143 -4.71 5.55 16.14
CA LEU A 143 -5.14 5.97 17.47
C LEU A 143 -4.31 5.31 18.57
N LEU A 144 -4.03 4.01 18.46
CA LEU A 144 -3.15 3.29 19.40
C LEU A 144 -1.71 3.84 19.36
N LYS A 145 -1.20 4.16 18.17
CA LYS A 145 0.14 4.73 18.01
C LYS A 145 0.28 6.12 18.59
N LEU A 146 -0.82 6.87 18.64
CA LEU A 146 -0.93 8.19 19.27
C LEU A 146 -1.28 8.13 20.76
N ASP A 147 -1.23 6.94 21.37
CA ASP A 147 -1.59 6.69 22.79
C ASP A 147 -3.05 7.06 23.13
N ASN A 148 -3.93 7.11 22.13
CA ASN A 148 -5.36 7.40 22.29
C ASN A 148 -6.18 6.11 22.39
N LYS A 149 -5.89 5.33 23.43
CA LYS A 149 -6.45 3.98 23.62
C LYS A 149 -7.95 3.97 23.84
N GLU A 150 -8.49 4.96 24.57
CA GLU A 150 -9.93 5.05 24.83
C GLU A 150 -10.72 5.19 23.52
N GLU A 151 -10.33 6.13 22.66
CA GLU A 151 -10.97 6.33 21.37
C GLU A 151 -10.78 5.14 20.43
N ALA A 152 -9.58 4.51 20.44
CA ALA A 152 -9.32 3.30 19.67
C ALA A 152 -10.28 2.17 20.05
N THR A 153 -10.50 1.97 21.37
CA THR A 153 -11.39 0.93 21.90
C THR A 153 -12.86 1.21 21.53
N GLU A 154 -13.30 2.45 21.71
CA GLU A 154 -14.67 2.86 21.35
C GLU A 154 -14.91 2.69 19.84
N TYR A 155 -13.99 3.22 19.03
CA TYR A 155 -14.09 3.12 17.57
C TYR A 155 -14.06 1.66 17.11
N PHE A 156 -13.16 0.83 17.66
CA PHE A 156 -13.10 -0.59 17.37
C PHE A 156 -14.42 -1.30 17.67
N SER A 157 -14.95 -1.11 18.89
CA SER A 157 -16.19 -1.75 19.33
C SER A 157 -17.37 -1.37 18.45
N LYS A 158 -17.44 -0.09 18.02
CA LYS A 158 -18.49 0.42 17.15
C LYS A 158 -18.46 -0.22 15.74
N ILE A 159 -17.28 -0.49 15.21
CA ILE A 159 -17.09 -0.92 13.82
C ILE A 159 -17.05 -2.44 13.69
N PHE A 160 -16.32 -3.10 14.57
CA PHE A 160 -16.03 -4.53 14.48
C PHE A 160 -16.91 -5.35 15.44
N GLY A 161 -17.48 -4.71 16.47
CA GLY A 161 -18.29 -5.39 17.48
C GLY A 161 -17.52 -6.55 18.12
N ASP A 162 -18.21 -7.63 18.39
CA ASP A 162 -17.64 -8.89 18.89
C ASP A 162 -17.18 -9.82 17.75
N GLY A 163 -16.91 -9.25 16.57
CA GLY A 163 -16.60 -9.96 15.34
C GLY A 163 -15.48 -11.01 15.46
N VAL A 164 -15.70 -12.13 14.78
CA VAL A 164 -14.95 -13.39 14.95
C VAL A 164 -14.02 -13.69 13.78
N ASN A 165 -13.77 -12.75 12.86
CA ASN A 165 -12.78 -12.98 11.81
C ASN A 165 -11.35 -12.79 12.36
N SER A 166 -10.37 -13.46 11.74
CA SER A 166 -8.98 -13.47 12.20
C SER A 166 -8.37 -12.07 12.30
N ASP A 167 -8.71 -11.18 11.37
CA ASP A 167 -8.15 -9.84 11.30
C ASP A 167 -8.72 -8.92 12.37
N ALA A 168 -10.03 -9.01 12.61
CA ALA A 168 -10.67 -8.32 13.73
C ALA A 168 -10.16 -8.83 15.08
N ALA A 169 -9.90 -10.14 15.21
CA ALA A 169 -9.33 -10.72 16.43
C ALA A 169 -7.92 -10.19 16.69
N ASN A 170 -7.07 -10.13 15.66
CA ASN A 170 -5.71 -9.58 15.79
C ASN A 170 -5.74 -8.09 16.18
N LEU A 171 -6.61 -7.32 15.56
CA LEU A 171 -6.75 -5.90 15.87
C LEU A 171 -7.30 -5.69 17.30
N ARG A 172 -8.24 -6.55 17.73
CA ARG A 172 -8.74 -6.57 19.11
C ARG A 172 -7.64 -6.84 20.12
N MET A 173 -6.75 -7.80 19.83
CA MET A 173 -5.60 -8.08 20.68
C MET A 173 -4.68 -6.88 20.83
N GLN A 174 -4.45 -6.12 19.74
CA GLN A 174 -3.66 -4.88 19.81
C GLN A 174 -4.33 -3.82 20.71
N VAL A 175 -5.65 -3.66 20.59
CA VAL A 175 -6.42 -2.71 21.40
C VAL A 175 -6.38 -3.10 22.89
N GLU A 176 -6.44 -4.39 23.20
CA GLU A 176 -6.46 -4.92 24.56
C GLU A 176 -5.07 -5.09 25.20
N ASP A 177 -3.98 -4.67 24.50
CA ASP A 177 -2.58 -4.81 24.96
C ASP A 177 -2.16 -6.26 25.25
N HIS A 178 -2.57 -7.20 24.45
CA HIS A 178 -2.11 -8.57 24.59
C HIS A 178 -0.64 -8.72 24.12
N PRO A 179 0.21 -9.46 24.86
CA PRO A 179 1.63 -9.61 24.53
C PRO A 179 1.89 -10.32 23.20
N ASN A 180 0.89 -11.03 22.67
CA ASN A 180 0.95 -11.71 21.38
C ASN A 180 0.19 -10.96 20.28
N ALA A 181 -0.19 -9.71 20.50
CA ALA A 181 -0.82 -8.89 19.49
C ALA A 181 0.15 -8.66 18.31
N TYR A 182 -0.41 -8.56 17.12
CA TYR A 182 0.36 -8.21 15.92
C TYR A 182 1.05 -6.85 16.15
N ALA A 183 2.34 -6.78 15.89
CA ALA A 183 3.08 -5.53 16.10
C ALA A 183 2.51 -4.43 15.21
N ILE A 184 2.04 -3.34 15.84
CA ILE A 184 1.48 -2.19 15.11
C ILE A 184 2.52 -1.62 14.14
N GLU A 185 3.79 -1.65 14.52
CA GLU A 185 4.89 -1.20 13.67
C GLU A 185 5.01 -1.99 12.37
N GLU A 186 4.75 -3.30 12.39
CA GLU A 186 4.78 -4.11 11.16
C GLU A 186 3.62 -3.76 10.22
N SER A 187 2.43 -3.54 10.76
CA SER A 187 1.24 -3.20 9.96
C SER A 187 1.26 -1.77 9.41
N LEU A 188 1.98 -0.86 10.07
CA LEU A 188 2.19 0.52 9.62
C LEU A 188 3.54 0.69 8.90
N SER A 189 4.19 -0.40 8.52
CA SER A 189 5.48 -0.33 7.83
C SER A 189 5.31 0.13 6.38
N LEU A 190 6.40 0.63 5.82
CA LEU A 190 6.50 0.99 4.41
C LEU A 190 6.22 -0.22 3.52
N GLU A 191 6.76 -1.38 3.87
CA GLU A 191 6.59 -2.65 3.16
C GLU A 191 5.13 -3.07 3.11
N ALA A 192 4.41 -2.94 4.24
CA ALA A 192 2.98 -3.25 4.31
C ALA A 192 2.16 -2.28 3.43
N GLY A 193 2.45 -0.99 3.48
CA GLY A 193 1.76 0.02 2.67
C GLY A 193 1.92 -0.20 1.17
N ILE A 194 3.14 -0.50 0.72
CA ILE A 194 3.44 -0.80 -0.68
C ILE A 194 2.81 -2.13 -1.10
N ALA A 195 2.94 -3.19 -0.29
CA ALA A 195 2.33 -4.48 -0.60
C ALA A 195 0.81 -4.37 -0.75
N TYR A 196 0.17 -3.60 0.13
CA TYR A 196 -1.26 -3.33 0.02
C TYR A 196 -1.62 -2.61 -1.29
N ALA A 197 -0.80 -1.67 -1.76
CA ALA A 197 -1.04 -1.00 -3.03
C ALA A 197 -1.09 -1.98 -4.20
N PHE A 198 -0.10 -2.88 -4.28
CA PHE A 198 -0.05 -3.90 -5.32
C PHE A 198 -1.21 -4.89 -5.23
N TYR A 199 -1.55 -5.33 -4.00
CA TYR A 199 -2.66 -6.24 -3.77
C TYR A 199 -4.01 -5.63 -4.20
N ALA A 200 -4.31 -4.42 -3.75
CA ALA A 200 -5.58 -3.74 -4.03
C ALA A 200 -5.77 -3.47 -5.53
N ILE A 201 -4.69 -3.13 -6.25
CA ILE A 201 -4.77 -2.95 -7.70
C ILE A 201 -4.97 -4.28 -8.41
N ALA A 202 -4.31 -5.35 -7.98
CA ALA A 202 -4.52 -6.68 -8.54
C ALA A 202 -5.98 -7.15 -8.36
N ASP A 203 -6.59 -6.84 -7.22
CA ASP A 203 -8.00 -7.16 -6.94
C ASP A 203 -8.96 -6.36 -7.83
N ILE A 204 -8.72 -5.06 -7.99
CA ILE A 204 -9.48 -4.19 -8.90
C ILE A 204 -9.41 -4.72 -10.35
N LEU A 205 -8.21 -5.09 -10.82
CA LEU A 205 -8.03 -5.58 -12.19
C LEU A 205 -8.63 -6.97 -12.43
N LYS A 206 -8.77 -7.77 -11.38
CA LYS A 206 -9.43 -9.08 -11.44
C LYS A 206 -10.93 -8.93 -11.69
N ASP A 207 -11.58 -7.98 -11.01
CA ASP A 207 -13.02 -7.73 -11.15
C ASP A 207 -13.35 -7.18 -12.54
N ASP A 208 -12.42 -6.44 -13.19
CA ASP A 208 -12.57 -5.95 -14.57
C ASP A 208 -12.32 -7.04 -15.63
N ALA A 209 -11.71 -8.16 -15.26
CA ALA A 209 -11.35 -9.25 -16.18
C ALA A 209 -12.38 -10.40 -16.24
N ASP A 210 -13.38 -10.40 -15.38
CA ASP A 210 -14.48 -11.39 -15.38
C ASP A 210 -15.66 -10.83 -16.21
N PRO A 211 -15.92 -11.34 -17.45
CA PRO A 211 -16.98 -10.84 -18.32
C PRO A 211 -18.38 -11.31 -17.91
#